data_fafdd0b38104539fa8c04918a4eaa82c
#
_entry.id   fafdd0b38104539fa8c04918a4eaa82c
#
_cell.length_a   1.000
_cell.length_b   1.000
_cell.length_c   1.000
_cell.angle_alpha   90.00
_cell.angle_beta   90.00
_cell.angle_gamma   90.00
#
_symmetry.space_group_name_H-M   'P 1'
#
loop_
_entity.id
_entity.type
_entity.pdbx_description
1 polymer ?
#
loop_
_entity_poly.entity_id
_entity_poly.type
_entity_poly.pdbx_seq_one_letter_code
_entity_poly.pdbx_strand_id
1 'polypeptide(L)'
;MKNRHDQILFWGCFIAIITTSYAFISRMILCGGQFVTDFGLDKVSVGELQGAGIWPFGASIILFSLFIDRIGYKVAMLFSFVSYLVYTAMAFAAYGCIHGASGDALIAGQKHGYQLLYWGSIILGLGNGSVEAYANPIVATMFNTDKTKWLNRLHAGWPGGLVLGGLCTIALAKEPDWRITLGLILIPALIFFFILVTLKFPRSEREQAGVSYLAMLKELGTFGAFVGFGLVFAQLGQVFGWSSGLVWGLTGAVVVTFAVITRSFGRCILAFLIIIM
;
A
#
# COMPACT_ATOMS: atom_id res chain seq x y z
N MET A 1 -21.07 6.87 25.68
CA MET A 1 -20.84 7.69 24.47
C MET A 1 -19.34 7.77 24.26
N LYS A 2 -18.84 7.37 23.08
CA LYS A 2 -17.39 7.48 22.78
C LYS A 2 -17.01 8.95 22.61
N ASN A 3 -15.79 9.26 23.06
CA ASN A 3 -15.22 10.59 23.06
C ASN A 3 -15.21 11.18 21.62
N ARG A 4 -15.43 12.45 21.45
CA ARG A 4 -15.34 13.19 20.16
C ARG A 4 -13.99 12.93 19.45
N HIS A 5 -12.93 12.79 20.23
CA HIS A 5 -11.58 12.44 19.73
C HIS A 5 -11.57 11.11 18.96
N ASP A 6 -12.19 10.04 19.51
CA ASP A 6 -12.22 8.70 18.89
C ASP A 6 -13.02 8.71 17.57
N GLN A 7 -14.10 9.52 17.52
CA GLN A 7 -14.87 9.66 16.29
C GLN A 7 -14.07 10.37 15.19
N ILE A 8 -13.37 11.45 15.52
CA ILE A 8 -12.54 12.18 14.54
C ILE A 8 -11.39 11.30 14.06
N LEU A 9 -10.76 10.55 14.96
CA LEU A 9 -9.68 9.62 14.61
C LEU A 9 -10.18 8.49 13.70
N PHE A 10 -11.39 7.95 13.97
CA PHE A 10 -12.02 6.97 13.08
C PHE A 10 -12.24 7.54 11.67
N TRP A 11 -12.79 8.74 11.54
CA TRP A 11 -13.02 9.35 10.24
C TRP A 11 -11.73 9.66 9.51
N GLY A 12 -10.67 10.04 10.20
CA GLY A 12 -9.34 10.21 9.62
C GLY A 12 -8.81 8.89 9.04
N CYS A 13 -8.91 7.78 9.78
CA CYS A 13 -8.54 6.44 9.30
C CYS A 13 -9.44 5.98 8.13
N PHE A 14 -10.75 6.26 8.20
CA PHE A 14 -11.69 5.92 7.14
C PHE A 14 -11.38 6.65 5.82
N ILE A 15 -11.07 7.95 5.89
CA ILE A 15 -10.67 8.73 4.71
C ILE A 15 -9.33 8.24 4.17
N ALA A 16 -8.39 7.83 5.03
CA ALA A 16 -7.13 7.23 4.59
C ALA A 16 -7.35 5.93 3.80
N ILE A 17 -8.28 5.07 4.24
CA ILE A 17 -8.67 3.85 3.49
C ILE A 17 -9.33 4.21 2.15
N ILE A 18 -10.23 5.20 2.13
CA ILE A 18 -10.80 5.71 0.87
C ILE A 18 -9.70 6.21 -0.08
N THR A 19 -8.71 6.95 0.44
CA THR A 19 -7.59 7.47 -0.36
C THR A 19 -6.81 6.32 -1.00
N THR A 20 -6.52 5.26 -0.23
CA THR A 20 -5.82 4.06 -0.69
C THR A 20 -6.54 3.41 -1.88
N SER A 21 -7.82 3.13 -1.74
CA SER A 21 -8.61 2.45 -2.78
C SER A 21 -8.92 3.38 -3.97
N TYR A 22 -9.12 4.68 -3.73
CA TYR A 22 -9.24 5.69 -4.79
C TYR A 22 -7.97 5.72 -5.66
N ALA A 23 -6.80 5.85 -5.04
CA ALA A 23 -5.51 5.87 -5.74
C ALA A 23 -5.27 4.56 -6.50
N PHE A 24 -5.62 3.42 -5.90
CA PHE A 24 -5.50 2.12 -6.53
C PHE A 24 -6.30 2.02 -7.83
N ILE A 25 -7.61 2.31 -7.78
CA ILE A 25 -8.48 2.13 -8.95
C ILE A 25 -8.20 3.15 -10.06
N SER A 26 -7.96 4.42 -9.71
CA SER A 26 -7.64 5.46 -10.69
C SER A 26 -6.38 5.11 -11.47
N ARG A 27 -5.34 4.66 -10.78
CA ARG A 27 -4.11 4.18 -11.43
C ARG A 27 -4.38 2.95 -12.32
N MET A 28 -5.15 1.96 -11.83
CA MET A 28 -5.44 0.74 -12.59
C MET A 28 -6.18 1.02 -13.91
N ILE A 29 -7.15 1.93 -13.88
CA ILE A 29 -7.90 2.34 -15.08
C ILE A 29 -6.97 3.07 -16.07
N LEU A 30 -6.14 4.00 -15.59
CA LEU A 30 -5.19 4.72 -16.43
C LEU A 30 -4.13 3.79 -17.04
N CYS A 31 -3.64 2.81 -16.29
CA CYS A 31 -2.70 1.80 -16.79
C CYS A 31 -3.29 0.96 -17.93
N GLY A 32 -4.59 0.64 -17.91
CA GLY A 32 -5.26 -0.07 -18.98
C GLY A 32 -5.82 0.83 -20.10
N GLY A 33 -5.72 2.14 -19.96
CA GLY A 33 -6.29 3.15 -20.85
C GLY A 33 -5.24 4.14 -21.38
N GLN A 34 -5.29 5.37 -20.90
CA GLN A 34 -4.48 6.50 -21.42
C GLN A 34 -2.97 6.24 -21.38
N PHE A 35 -2.44 5.53 -20.38
CA PHE A 35 -1.01 5.21 -20.33
C PHE A 35 -0.56 4.29 -21.47
N VAL A 36 -1.45 3.42 -21.96
CA VAL A 36 -1.13 2.55 -23.12
C VAL A 36 -0.82 3.40 -24.36
N THR A 37 -1.67 4.38 -24.64
CA THR A 37 -1.52 5.27 -25.81
C THR A 37 -0.36 6.24 -25.63
N ASP A 38 -0.26 6.87 -24.48
CA ASP A 38 0.70 7.95 -24.21
C ASP A 38 2.14 7.45 -24.13
N PHE A 39 2.35 6.28 -23.53
CA PHE A 39 3.69 5.68 -23.36
C PHE A 39 3.97 4.51 -24.30
N GLY A 40 3.05 4.18 -25.22
CA GLY A 40 3.24 3.10 -26.18
C GLY A 40 3.40 1.73 -25.53
N LEU A 41 2.64 1.44 -24.45
CA LEU A 41 2.83 0.25 -23.66
C LEU A 41 2.26 -1.00 -24.35
N ASP A 42 3.02 -2.06 -24.34
CA ASP A 42 2.55 -3.40 -24.68
C ASP A 42 1.86 -4.08 -23.48
N LYS A 43 1.26 -5.25 -23.71
CA LYS A 43 0.53 -5.98 -22.66
C LYS A 43 1.40 -6.38 -21.48
N VAL A 44 2.70 -6.64 -21.72
CA VAL A 44 3.65 -7.02 -20.66
C VAL A 44 3.93 -5.81 -19.79
N SER A 45 4.29 -4.68 -20.39
CA SER A 45 4.56 -3.42 -19.69
C SER A 45 3.35 -2.92 -18.89
N VAL A 46 2.13 -3.09 -19.43
CA VAL A 46 0.88 -2.81 -18.69
C VAL A 46 0.79 -3.70 -17.44
N GLY A 47 1.02 -5.00 -17.59
CA GLY A 47 0.99 -5.95 -16.47
C GLY A 47 2.04 -5.63 -15.40
N GLU A 48 3.26 -5.30 -15.82
CA GLU A 48 4.34 -4.88 -14.92
C GLU A 48 3.98 -3.60 -14.16
N LEU A 49 3.47 -2.59 -14.87
CA LEU A 49 3.07 -1.33 -14.27
C LEU A 49 1.91 -1.52 -13.28
N GLN A 50 0.92 -2.35 -13.61
CA GLN A 50 -0.17 -2.69 -12.70
C GLN A 50 0.37 -3.43 -11.47
N GLY A 51 1.21 -4.43 -11.67
CA GLY A 51 1.86 -5.21 -10.62
C GLY A 51 2.71 -4.36 -9.67
N ALA A 52 3.40 -3.34 -10.22
CA ALA A 52 4.25 -2.41 -9.44
C ALA A 52 3.50 -1.66 -8.32
N GLY A 53 2.17 -1.57 -8.35
CA GLY A 53 1.39 -1.00 -7.23
C GLY A 53 0.72 -2.05 -6.34
N ILE A 54 0.73 -3.32 -6.73
CA ILE A 54 0.04 -4.40 -6.00
C ILE A 54 0.98 -5.10 -5.02
N TRP A 55 2.12 -5.62 -5.49
CA TRP A 55 3.02 -6.36 -4.63
C TRP A 55 3.64 -5.51 -3.50
N PRO A 56 4.00 -4.21 -3.72
CA PRO A 56 4.51 -3.38 -2.63
C PRO A 56 3.47 -3.08 -1.56
N PHE A 57 2.18 -3.04 -1.95
CA PHE A 57 1.08 -2.92 -1.00
C PHE A 57 1.10 -4.08 0.01
N GLY A 58 1.12 -5.33 -0.46
CA GLY A 58 1.20 -6.49 0.43
C GLY A 58 2.49 -6.55 1.25
N ALA A 59 3.64 -6.27 0.62
CA ALA A 59 4.93 -6.20 1.30
C ALA A 59 4.94 -5.15 2.41
N SER A 60 4.38 -3.98 2.14
CA SER A 60 4.31 -2.86 3.09
C SER A 60 3.43 -3.18 4.29
N ILE A 61 2.28 -3.84 4.11
CA ILE A 61 1.43 -4.29 5.23
C ILE A 61 2.26 -5.15 6.18
N ILE A 62 2.99 -6.16 5.67
CA ILE A 62 3.81 -7.05 6.48
C ILE A 62 4.91 -6.26 7.20
N LEU A 63 5.67 -5.46 6.46
CA LEU A 63 6.81 -4.72 7.02
C LEU A 63 6.37 -3.72 8.09
N PHE A 64 5.37 -2.89 7.81
CA PHE A 64 4.89 -1.93 8.79
C PHE A 64 4.26 -2.62 10.00
N SER A 65 3.50 -3.71 9.82
CA SER A 65 2.94 -4.47 10.94
C SER A 65 4.02 -5.02 11.88
N LEU A 66 5.19 -5.38 11.35
CA LEU A 66 6.32 -5.83 12.17
C LEU A 66 6.98 -4.71 12.98
N PHE A 67 6.99 -3.47 12.47
CA PHE A 67 7.76 -2.38 13.07
C PHE A 67 6.92 -1.25 13.62
N ILE A 68 5.60 -1.24 13.40
CA ILE A 68 4.72 -0.10 13.72
C ILE A 68 4.74 0.30 15.18
N ASP A 69 4.89 -0.66 16.09
CA ASP A 69 4.97 -0.40 17.53
C ASP A 69 6.26 0.33 17.94
N ARG A 70 7.31 0.23 17.11
CA ARG A 70 8.59 0.92 17.35
C ARG A 70 8.63 2.29 16.70
N ILE A 71 8.12 2.40 15.48
CA ILE A 71 8.13 3.65 14.71
C ILE A 71 6.94 4.56 15.04
N GLY A 72 5.85 3.96 15.52
CA GLY A 72 4.60 4.65 15.86
C GLY A 72 3.69 4.90 14.67
N TYR A 73 2.39 4.94 14.94
CA TYR A 73 1.35 5.18 13.91
C TYR A 73 1.53 6.50 13.17
N LYS A 74 2.05 7.53 13.84
CA LYS A 74 2.26 8.85 13.23
C LYS A 74 3.28 8.83 12.11
N VAL A 75 4.37 8.07 12.27
CA VAL A 75 5.40 7.91 11.25
C VAL A 75 4.85 7.14 10.05
N ALA A 76 4.09 6.07 10.29
CA ALA A 76 3.45 5.30 9.22
C ALA A 76 2.44 6.15 8.42
N MET A 77 1.64 6.97 9.12
CA MET A 77 0.71 7.92 8.51
C MET A 77 1.44 8.98 7.67
N LEU A 78 2.52 9.55 8.20
CA LEU A 78 3.34 10.53 7.46
C LEU A 78 3.96 9.89 6.22
N PHE A 79 4.46 8.66 6.34
CA PHE A 79 5.01 7.90 5.22
C PHE A 79 3.97 7.71 4.12
N SER A 80 2.73 7.30 4.46
CA SER A 80 1.66 7.14 3.46
C SER A 80 1.35 8.46 2.75
N PHE A 81 1.22 9.55 3.49
CA PHE A 81 0.95 10.88 2.91
C PHE A 81 2.05 11.33 1.96
N VAL A 82 3.32 11.21 2.36
CA VAL A 82 4.47 11.54 1.50
C VAL A 82 4.51 10.65 0.26
N SER A 83 4.14 9.37 0.38
CA SER A 83 4.07 8.46 -0.77
C SER A 83 3.04 8.92 -1.81
N TYR A 84 1.88 9.43 -1.40
CA TYR A 84 0.89 10.02 -2.33
C TYR A 84 1.44 11.26 -3.04
N LEU A 85 2.13 12.15 -2.31
CA LEU A 85 2.74 13.35 -2.89
C LEU A 85 3.82 12.97 -3.91
N VAL A 86 4.71 12.05 -3.55
CA VAL A 86 5.82 11.62 -4.41
C VAL A 86 5.28 10.92 -5.67
N TYR A 87 4.30 10.02 -5.51
CA TYR A 87 3.66 9.38 -6.67
C TYR A 87 3.04 10.40 -7.61
N THR A 88 2.26 11.33 -7.09
CA THR A 88 1.61 12.37 -7.91
C THR A 88 2.64 13.26 -8.62
N ALA A 89 3.72 13.65 -7.94
CA ALA A 89 4.80 14.43 -8.54
C ALA A 89 5.53 13.64 -9.64
N MET A 90 5.82 12.34 -9.43
CA MET A 90 6.44 11.49 -10.44
C MET A 90 5.52 11.27 -11.64
N ALA A 91 4.21 11.11 -11.43
CA ALA A 91 3.24 11.01 -12.51
C ALA A 91 3.17 12.31 -13.33
N PHE A 92 3.18 13.47 -12.67
CA PHE A 92 3.21 14.76 -13.35
C PHE A 92 4.50 14.96 -14.15
N ALA A 93 5.64 14.54 -13.61
CA ALA A 93 6.92 14.54 -14.33
C ALA A 93 6.87 13.58 -15.54
N ALA A 94 6.26 12.40 -15.41
CA ALA A 94 6.08 11.45 -16.52
C ALA A 94 5.27 12.06 -17.67
N TYR A 95 4.18 12.78 -17.38
CA TYR A 95 3.42 13.52 -18.37
C TYR A 95 4.29 14.57 -19.06
N GLY A 96 5.10 15.31 -18.30
CA GLY A 96 6.01 16.32 -18.85
C GLY A 96 7.06 15.73 -19.80
N CYS A 97 7.44 14.47 -19.66
CA CYS A 97 8.38 13.80 -20.56
C CYS A 97 7.84 13.61 -21.98
N ILE A 98 6.53 13.49 -22.14
CA ILE A 98 5.88 13.19 -23.43
C ILE A 98 5.17 14.41 -24.04
N HIS A 99 4.77 15.36 -23.19
CA HIS A 99 4.00 16.52 -23.63
C HIS A 99 4.84 17.47 -24.48
N GLY A 100 4.40 17.68 -25.72
CA GLY A 100 5.11 18.51 -26.70
C GLY A 100 6.35 17.87 -27.33
N ALA A 101 6.67 16.62 -26.98
CA ALA A 101 7.75 15.85 -27.61
C ALA A 101 7.28 15.20 -28.91
N SER A 102 8.22 15.03 -29.88
CA SER A 102 7.98 14.36 -31.16
C SER A 102 9.22 13.61 -31.61
N GLY A 103 9.04 12.63 -32.52
CA GLY A 103 10.16 11.84 -33.06
C GLY A 103 10.94 11.12 -31.98
N ASP A 104 12.26 11.12 -32.06
CA ASP A 104 13.16 10.44 -31.11
C ASP A 104 13.03 10.97 -29.68
N ALA A 105 12.71 12.26 -29.51
CA ALA A 105 12.48 12.85 -28.18
C ALA A 105 11.23 12.27 -27.53
N LEU A 106 10.17 11.96 -28.28
CA LEU A 106 8.98 11.29 -27.78
C LEU A 106 9.30 9.87 -27.32
N ILE A 107 10.05 9.09 -28.11
CA ILE A 107 10.43 7.71 -27.76
C ILE A 107 11.26 7.71 -26.46
N ALA A 108 12.23 8.61 -26.35
CA ALA A 108 13.02 8.75 -25.12
C ALA A 108 12.15 9.18 -23.92
N GLY A 109 11.22 10.13 -24.15
CA GLY A 109 10.27 10.61 -23.16
C GLY A 109 9.31 9.52 -22.66
N GLN A 110 8.81 8.67 -23.56
CA GLN A 110 7.95 7.53 -23.22
C GLN A 110 8.67 6.54 -22.32
N LYS A 111 9.92 6.19 -22.66
CA LYS A 111 10.73 5.28 -21.84
C LYS A 111 11.01 5.86 -20.44
N HIS A 112 11.37 7.12 -20.36
CA HIS A 112 11.66 7.79 -19.08
C HIS A 112 10.39 7.96 -18.26
N GLY A 113 9.28 8.38 -18.89
CA GLY A 113 7.98 8.53 -18.24
C GLY A 113 7.44 7.20 -17.70
N TYR A 114 7.60 6.10 -18.44
CA TYR A 114 7.27 4.75 -17.96
C TYR A 114 8.04 4.40 -16.67
N GLN A 115 9.36 4.69 -16.62
CA GLN A 115 10.15 4.45 -15.41
C GLN A 115 9.65 5.27 -14.21
N LEU A 116 9.27 6.53 -14.42
CA LEU A 116 8.71 7.37 -13.37
C LEU A 116 7.38 6.80 -12.86
N LEU A 117 6.49 6.36 -13.76
CA LEU A 117 5.21 5.73 -13.38
C LEU A 117 5.44 4.40 -12.64
N TYR A 118 6.40 3.60 -13.07
CA TYR A 118 6.73 2.30 -12.48
C TYR A 118 7.22 2.47 -11.04
N TRP A 119 8.26 3.26 -10.81
CA TRP A 119 8.81 3.50 -9.48
C TRP A 119 7.84 4.28 -8.59
N GLY A 120 7.12 5.23 -9.17
CA GLY A 120 6.04 5.93 -8.48
C GLY A 120 4.94 4.98 -8.00
N SER A 121 4.57 3.98 -8.82
CA SER A 121 3.59 2.96 -8.43
C SER A 121 4.07 2.08 -7.28
N ILE A 122 5.36 1.75 -7.23
CA ILE A 122 5.97 1.04 -6.09
C ILE A 122 5.84 1.88 -4.81
N ILE A 123 6.20 3.17 -4.87
CA ILE A 123 6.10 4.09 -3.73
C ILE A 123 4.65 4.24 -3.28
N LEU A 124 3.71 4.39 -4.22
CA LEU A 124 2.29 4.43 -3.92
C LEU A 124 1.81 3.15 -3.22
N GLY A 125 2.21 1.99 -3.73
CA GLY A 125 1.87 0.70 -3.13
C GLY A 125 2.39 0.56 -1.70
N LEU A 126 3.62 0.98 -1.45
CA LEU A 126 4.19 1.01 -0.09
C LEU A 126 3.39 1.95 0.83
N GLY A 127 3.02 3.13 0.34
CA GLY A 127 2.16 4.08 1.06
C GLY A 127 0.79 3.50 1.40
N ASN A 128 0.15 2.87 0.43
CA ASN A 128 -1.15 2.22 0.59
C ASN A 128 -1.12 1.13 1.67
N GLY A 129 -0.09 0.27 1.67
CA GLY A 129 0.06 -0.80 2.66
C GLY A 129 0.34 -0.26 4.07
N SER A 130 1.05 0.86 4.19
CA SER A 130 1.24 1.49 5.50
C SER A 130 -0.07 2.03 6.08
N VAL A 131 -1.03 2.49 5.25
CA VAL A 131 -2.38 2.88 5.72
C VAL A 131 -3.08 1.72 6.40
N GLU A 132 -3.08 0.54 5.79
CA GLU A 132 -3.68 -0.66 6.38
C GLU A 132 -3.01 -1.03 7.71
N ALA A 133 -1.69 -0.91 7.76
CA ALA A 133 -0.92 -1.26 8.95
C ALA A 133 -1.21 -0.35 10.15
N TYR A 134 -1.61 0.92 9.96
CA TYR A 134 -1.96 1.79 11.08
C TYR A 134 -3.46 1.91 11.32
N ALA A 135 -4.30 1.97 10.27
CA ALA A 135 -5.73 2.26 10.43
C ALA A 135 -6.48 1.13 11.16
N ASN A 136 -6.19 -0.11 10.80
CA ASN A 136 -6.81 -1.29 11.41
C ASN A 136 -6.55 -1.40 12.91
N PRO A 137 -5.29 -1.41 13.41
CA PRO A 137 -5.04 -1.53 14.84
C PRO A 137 -5.50 -0.31 15.64
N ILE A 138 -5.47 0.90 15.07
CA ILE A 138 -6.02 2.09 15.72
C ILE A 138 -7.52 1.91 16.00
N VAL A 139 -8.29 1.52 14.98
CA VAL A 139 -9.74 1.33 15.11
C VAL A 139 -10.06 0.14 16.02
N ALA A 140 -9.33 -0.96 15.92
CA ALA A 140 -9.50 -2.11 16.79
C ALA A 140 -9.27 -1.76 18.27
N THR A 141 -8.24 -0.98 18.56
CA THR A 141 -7.90 -0.52 19.91
C THR A 141 -8.94 0.42 20.49
N MET A 142 -9.39 1.43 19.71
CA MET A 142 -10.38 2.39 20.17
C MET A 142 -11.75 1.77 20.40
N PHE A 143 -12.09 0.76 19.63
CA PHE A 143 -13.43 0.15 19.62
C PHE A 143 -13.41 -1.30 20.09
N ASN A 144 -12.63 -1.59 21.13
CA ASN A 144 -12.36 -2.94 21.65
C ASN A 144 -13.60 -3.74 22.04
N THR A 145 -14.69 -3.11 22.48
CA THR A 145 -15.95 -3.76 22.83
C THR A 145 -16.77 -4.19 21.60
N ASP A 146 -16.65 -3.47 20.49
CA ASP A 146 -17.42 -3.67 19.25
C ASP A 146 -16.51 -3.76 18.03
N LYS A 147 -15.32 -4.37 18.17
CA LYS A 147 -14.27 -4.42 17.15
C LYS A 147 -14.77 -4.75 15.76
N THR A 148 -15.45 -5.89 15.63
CA THR A 148 -15.92 -6.39 14.33
C THR A 148 -16.81 -5.37 13.63
N LYS A 149 -17.73 -4.75 14.36
CA LYS A 149 -18.61 -3.72 13.79
C LYS A 149 -17.86 -2.52 13.25
N TRP A 150 -16.88 -2.01 14.03
CA TRP A 150 -16.14 -0.82 13.63
C TRP A 150 -15.08 -1.10 12.56
N LEU A 151 -14.45 -2.27 12.57
CA LEU A 151 -13.57 -2.70 11.49
C LEU A 151 -14.35 -2.91 10.19
N ASN A 152 -15.54 -3.51 10.23
CA ASN A 152 -16.38 -3.63 9.03
C ASN A 152 -16.81 -2.25 8.49
N ARG A 153 -17.09 -1.27 9.36
CA ARG A 153 -17.34 0.10 8.94
C ARG A 153 -16.11 0.75 8.32
N LEU A 154 -14.92 0.54 8.91
CA LEU A 154 -13.67 1.04 8.35
C LEU A 154 -13.44 0.46 6.95
N HIS A 155 -13.59 -0.86 6.80
CA HIS A 155 -13.37 -1.54 5.52
C HIS A 155 -14.46 -1.24 4.47
N ALA A 156 -15.61 -0.69 4.84
CA ALA A 156 -16.55 -0.13 3.86
C ALA A 156 -15.95 1.05 3.07
N GLY A 157 -14.89 1.67 3.59
CA GLY A 157 -14.10 2.66 2.86
C GLY A 157 -13.43 2.10 1.60
N TRP A 158 -13.05 0.81 1.57
CA TRP A 158 -12.44 0.19 0.40
C TRP A 158 -13.37 0.21 -0.83
N PRO A 159 -14.54 -0.47 -0.83
CA PRO A 159 -15.46 -0.39 -1.96
C PRO A 159 -15.94 1.04 -2.20
N GLY A 160 -16.12 1.85 -1.16
CA GLY A 160 -16.47 3.27 -1.30
C GLY A 160 -15.45 4.05 -2.12
N GLY A 161 -14.17 3.90 -1.82
CA GLY A 161 -13.10 4.56 -2.55
C GLY A 161 -12.87 4.00 -3.97
N LEU A 162 -13.08 2.68 -4.18
CA LEU A 162 -13.07 2.09 -5.53
C LEU A 162 -14.17 2.70 -6.41
N VAL A 163 -15.39 2.79 -5.90
CA VAL A 163 -16.52 3.39 -6.63
C VAL A 163 -16.25 4.86 -6.91
N LEU A 164 -15.85 5.63 -5.89
CA LEU A 164 -15.59 7.07 -6.05
C LEU A 164 -14.45 7.32 -7.04
N GLY A 165 -13.32 6.63 -6.90
CA GLY A 165 -12.17 6.77 -7.77
C GLY A 165 -12.46 6.30 -9.20
N GLY A 166 -13.20 5.19 -9.35
CA GLY A 166 -13.63 4.68 -10.65
C GLY A 166 -14.54 5.66 -11.37
N LEU A 167 -15.56 6.19 -10.70
CA LEU A 167 -16.49 7.17 -11.28
C LEU A 167 -15.78 8.47 -11.65
N CYS A 168 -14.90 9.00 -10.80
CA CYS A 168 -14.11 10.19 -11.11
C CYS A 168 -13.21 9.95 -12.33
N THR A 169 -12.50 8.81 -12.39
CA THR A 169 -11.61 8.48 -13.50
C THR A 169 -12.39 8.32 -14.82
N ILE A 170 -13.54 7.65 -14.77
CA ILE A 170 -14.38 7.48 -15.98
C ILE A 170 -14.99 8.81 -16.42
N ALA A 171 -15.44 9.65 -15.50
CA ALA A 171 -15.98 10.97 -15.82
C ALA A 171 -14.93 11.86 -16.49
N LEU A 172 -13.66 11.74 -16.08
CA LEU A 172 -12.53 12.49 -16.63
C LEU A 172 -11.81 11.76 -17.79
N ALA A 173 -12.29 10.59 -18.23
CA ALA A 173 -11.62 9.79 -19.26
C ALA A 173 -11.55 10.48 -20.64
N LYS A 174 -12.40 11.49 -20.88
CA LYS A 174 -12.39 12.30 -22.12
C LYS A 174 -11.40 13.46 -22.05
N GLU A 175 -10.94 13.82 -20.88
CA GLU A 175 -9.94 14.86 -20.71
C GLU A 175 -8.58 14.33 -21.16
N PRO A 176 -7.87 15.08 -22.01
CA PRO A 176 -6.55 14.65 -22.51
C PRO A 176 -5.49 14.65 -21.42
N ASP A 177 -5.72 15.39 -20.34
CA ASP A 177 -4.77 15.57 -19.24
C ASP A 177 -5.17 14.72 -18.00
N TRP A 178 -4.68 13.48 -17.99
CA TRP A 178 -4.90 12.55 -16.88
C TRP A 178 -4.23 12.97 -15.55
N ARG A 179 -3.41 14.05 -15.54
CA ARG A 179 -2.86 14.60 -14.30
C ARG A 179 -3.97 15.07 -13.36
N ILE A 180 -5.08 15.56 -13.92
CA ILE A 180 -6.25 15.95 -13.14
C ILE A 180 -6.76 14.76 -12.34
N THR A 181 -6.93 13.60 -12.97
CA THR A 181 -7.40 12.37 -12.33
C THR A 181 -6.48 11.93 -11.18
N LEU A 182 -5.16 11.94 -11.40
CA LEU A 182 -4.20 11.56 -10.35
C LEU A 182 -4.04 12.65 -9.30
N GLY A 183 -4.13 13.91 -9.67
CA GLY A 183 -4.09 15.04 -8.73
C GLY A 183 -5.24 15.04 -7.72
N LEU A 184 -6.41 14.51 -8.11
CA LEU A 184 -7.57 14.37 -7.21
C LEU A 184 -7.29 13.43 -6.03
N ILE A 185 -6.31 12.52 -6.12
CA ILE A 185 -5.87 11.66 -5.00
C ILE A 185 -5.42 12.53 -3.81
N LEU A 186 -4.84 13.69 -4.09
CA LEU A 186 -4.31 14.57 -3.05
C LEU A 186 -5.41 15.20 -2.18
N ILE A 187 -6.63 15.33 -2.68
CA ILE A 187 -7.74 15.91 -1.90
C ILE A 187 -8.01 15.07 -0.64
N PRO A 188 -8.42 13.79 -0.74
CA PRO A 188 -8.64 12.98 0.45
C PRO A 188 -7.33 12.71 1.21
N ALA A 189 -6.16 12.70 0.54
CA ALA A 189 -4.86 12.58 1.20
C ALA A 189 -4.58 13.77 2.14
N LEU A 190 -4.81 14.99 1.71
CA LEU A 190 -4.69 16.19 2.54
C LEU A 190 -5.70 16.18 3.69
N ILE A 191 -6.94 15.76 3.43
CA ILE A 191 -7.97 15.70 4.47
C ILE A 191 -7.56 14.75 5.60
N PHE A 192 -7.19 13.49 5.29
CA PHE A 192 -6.78 12.57 6.34
C PHE A 192 -5.51 13.04 7.05
N PHE A 193 -4.55 13.61 6.31
CA PHE A 193 -3.32 14.13 6.88
C PHE A 193 -3.60 15.20 7.93
N PHE A 194 -4.36 16.25 7.59
CA PHE A 194 -4.68 17.33 8.55
C PHE A 194 -5.50 16.85 9.74
N ILE A 195 -6.37 15.86 9.55
CA ILE A 195 -7.11 15.25 10.66
C ILE A 195 -6.14 14.49 11.56
N LEU A 196 -5.34 13.57 11.02
CA LEU A 196 -4.55 12.63 11.79
C LEU A 196 -3.29 13.27 12.41
N VAL A 197 -2.68 14.25 11.73
CA VAL A 197 -1.43 14.87 12.22
C VAL A 197 -1.62 15.59 13.56
N THR A 198 -2.81 16.14 13.80
CA THR A 198 -3.15 16.90 15.02
C THR A 198 -3.59 16.02 16.20
N LEU A 199 -3.94 14.76 15.92
CA LEU A 199 -4.50 13.85 16.92
C LEU A 199 -3.42 13.01 17.63
N LYS A 200 -3.75 12.58 18.84
CA LYS A 200 -2.95 11.59 19.58
C LYS A 200 -3.47 10.20 19.23
N PHE A 201 -2.55 9.32 18.90
CA PHE A 201 -2.85 7.92 18.61
C PHE A 201 -2.87 7.08 19.89
N PRO A 202 -3.73 6.05 19.97
CA PRO A 202 -3.72 5.09 21.07
C PRO A 202 -2.41 4.27 21.04
N ARG A 203 -2.02 3.72 22.19
CA ARG A 203 -1.00 2.66 22.22
C ARG A 203 -1.59 1.40 21.59
N SER A 204 -0.74 0.62 20.92
CA SER A 204 -1.20 -0.64 20.32
C SER A 204 -1.72 -1.62 21.40
N GLU A 205 -2.65 -2.50 21.02
CA GLU A 205 -3.14 -3.54 21.94
C GLU A 205 -2.03 -4.46 22.43
N ARG A 206 -1.04 -4.71 21.56
CA ARG A 206 0.13 -5.51 21.92
C ARG A 206 0.92 -4.86 23.06
N GLU A 207 1.16 -3.55 22.98
CA GLU A 207 1.86 -2.81 24.06
C GLU A 207 1.03 -2.77 25.34
N GLN A 208 -0.29 -2.56 25.22
CA GLN A 208 -1.21 -2.53 26.37
C GLN A 208 -1.27 -3.90 27.06
N ALA A 209 -1.24 -4.99 26.30
CA ALA A 209 -1.26 -6.36 26.81
C ALA A 209 0.12 -6.86 27.29
N GLY A 210 1.19 -6.05 27.14
CA GLY A 210 2.55 -6.46 27.51
C GLY A 210 3.09 -7.64 26.68
N VAL A 211 2.55 -7.89 25.51
CA VAL A 211 2.97 -9.00 24.63
C VAL A 211 4.35 -8.70 24.05
N SER A 212 5.31 -9.61 24.25
CA SER A 212 6.65 -9.43 23.75
C SER A 212 6.72 -9.43 22.22
N TYR A 213 7.70 -8.72 21.66
CA TYR A 213 7.94 -8.73 20.21
C TYR A 213 8.21 -10.14 19.67
N LEU A 214 8.93 -10.95 20.45
CA LEU A 214 9.17 -12.35 20.09
C LEU A 214 7.89 -13.17 20.02
N ALA A 215 6.92 -12.92 20.93
CA ALA A 215 5.63 -13.60 20.88
C ALA A 215 4.86 -13.26 19.60
N MET A 216 4.90 -12.00 19.15
CA MET A 216 4.32 -11.55 17.89
C MET A 216 5.00 -12.24 16.70
N LEU A 217 6.34 -12.32 16.66
CA LEU A 217 7.05 -13.03 15.59
C LEU A 217 6.75 -14.52 15.56
N LYS A 218 6.45 -15.14 16.70
CA LYS A 218 6.04 -16.55 16.77
C LYS A 218 4.69 -16.82 16.10
N GLU A 219 3.79 -15.84 16.09
CA GLU A 219 2.50 -15.96 15.39
C GLU A 219 2.68 -15.96 13.87
N LEU A 220 3.61 -15.14 13.32
CA LEU A 220 4.01 -15.21 11.91
C LEU A 220 4.74 -16.54 11.63
N GLY A 221 5.72 -16.86 12.45
CA GLY A 221 6.47 -18.10 12.41
C GLY A 221 7.29 -18.31 11.12
N THR A 222 7.85 -19.51 11.01
CA THR A 222 8.72 -19.90 9.89
C THR A 222 7.96 -19.96 8.58
N PHE A 223 6.74 -20.50 8.58
CA PHE A 223 5.94 -20.59 7.35
C PHE A 223 5.47 -19.23 6.86
N GLY A 224 5.04 -18.34 7.77
CA GLY A 224 4.69 -16.97 7.40
C GLY A 224 5.85 -16.19 6.85
N ALA A 225 7.04 -16.39 7.41
CA ALA A 225 8.27 -15.82 6.87
C ALA A 225 8.57 -16.36 5.46
N PHE A 226 8.42 -17.68 5.23
CA PHE A 226 8.61 -18.29 3.91
C PHE A 226 7.67 -17.68 2.86
N VAL A 227 6.38 -17.62 3.14
CA VAL A 227 5.39 -17.08 2.18
C VAL A 227 5.59 -15.58 1.98
N GLY A 228 5.68 -14.80 3.06
CA GLY A 228 5.77 -13.33 2.98
C GLY A 228 7.06 -12.86 2.32
N PHE A 229 8.21 -13.29 2.84
CA PHE A 229 9.51 -12.88 2.28
C PHE A 229 9.82 -13.56 0.96
N GLY A 230 9.36 -14.79 0.75
CA GLY A 230 9.51 -15.49 -0.54
C GLY A 230 8.83 -14.74 -1.67
N LEU A 231 7.59 -14.28 -1.48
CA LEU A 231 6.88 -13.45 -2.46
C LEU A 231 7.58 -12.11 -2.68
N VAL A 232 8.03 -11.44 -1.61
CA VAL A 232 8.75 -10.17 -1.71
C VAL A 232 10.05 -10.33 -2.49
N PHE A 233 10.87 -11.33 -2.16
CA PHE A 233 12.14 -11.56 -2.87
C PHE A 233 11.93 -12.03 -4.29
N ALA A 234 10.90 -12.82 -4.58
CA ALA A 234 10.55 -13.19 -5.94
C ALA A 234 10.22 -11.96 -6.79
N GLN A 235 9.43 -11.01 -6.26
CA GLN A 235 9.12 -9.77 -6.95
C GLN A 235 10.34 -8.84 -7.09
N LEU A 236 11.14 -8.68 -6.04
CA LEU A 236 12.39 -7.93 -6.11
C LEU A 236 13.36 -8.55 -7.11
N GLY A 237 13.40 -9.89 -7.17
CA GLY A 237 14.18 -10.63 -8.14
C GLY A 237 13.82 -10.30 -9.59
N GLN A 238 12.51 -10.19 -9.89
CA GLN A 238 12.03 -9.74 -11.20
C GLN A 238 12.42 -8.28 -11.49
N VAL A 239 12.22 -7.38 -10.53
CA VAL A 239 12.53 -5.95 -10.68
C VAL A 239 14.01 -5.69 -10.93
N PHE A 240 14.89 -6.38 -10.19
CA PHE A 240 16.35 -6.17 -10.22
C PHE A 240 17.11 -7.19 -11.05
N GLY A 241 16.42 -8.11 -11.72
CA GLY A 241 17.05 -9.15 -12.54
C GLY A 241 17.90 -10.15 -11.72
N TRP A 242 17.50 -10.46 -10.48
CA TRP A 242 18.25 -11.41 -9.64
C TRP A 242 18.09 -12.83 -10.15
N SER A 243 19.15 -13.63 -10.00
CA SER A 243 19.08 -15.06 -10.30
C SER A 243 18.12 -15.77 -9.33
N SER A 244 17.46 -16.83 -9.80
CA SER A 244 16.61 -17.68 -8.94
C SER A 244 17.35 -18.21 -7.72
N GLY A 245 18.66 -18.51 -7.86
CA GLY A 245 19.51 -18.93 -6.74
C GLY A 245 19.63 -17.87 -5.65
N LEU A 246 19.76 -16.59 -6.01
CA LEU A 246 19.81 -15.48 -5.05
C LEU A 246 18.45 -15.31 -4.35
N VAL A 247 17.34 -15.33 -5.10
CA VAL A 247 15.98 -15.23 -4.55
C VAL A 247 15.72 -16.31 -3.51
N TRP A 248 15.97 -17.58 -3.86
CA TRP A 248 15.75 -18.69 -2.94
C TRP A 248 16.78 -18.74 -1.80
N GLY A 249 18.00 -18.30 -2.04
CA GLY A 249 19.02 -18.16 -1.00
C GLY A 249 18.63 -17.14 0.07
N LEU A 250 18.17 -15.95 -0.33
CA LEU A 250 17.67 -14.91 0.58
C LEU A 250 16.43 -15.38 1.33
N THR A 251 15.48 -16.00 0.62
CA THR A 251 14.29 -16.60 1.24
C THR A 251 14.68 -17.63 2.29
N GLY A 252 15.57 -18.56 1.94
CA GLY A 252 16.06 -19.59 2.87
C GLY A 252 16.76 -19.00 4.08
N ALA A 253 17.59 -17.97 3.90
CA ALA A 253 18.28 -17.30 5.00
C ALA A 253 17.30 -16.67 6.00
N VAL A 254 16.26 -15.98 5.51
CA VAL A 254 15.21 -15.39 6.38
C VAL A 254 14.42 -16.48 7.08
N VAL A 255 14.03 -17.55 6.36
CA VAL A 255 13.27 -18.68 6.91
C VAL A 255 14.05 -19.37 8.03
N VAL A 256 15.35 -19.65 7.82
CA VAL A 256 16.22 -20.24 8.85
C VAL A 256 16.35 -19.29 10.06
N THR A 257 16.53 -18.01 9.81
CA THR A 257 16.60 -16.99 10.88
C THR A 257 15.33 -16.99 11.71
N PHE A 258 14.16 -17.00 11.07
CA PHE A 258 12.88 -17.10 11.76
C PHE A 258 12.72 -18.40 12.52
N ALA A 259 13.12 -19.53 11.93
CA ALA A 259 13.07 -20.83 12.58
C ALA A 259 13.90 -20.86 13.87
N VAL A 260 15.12 -20.33 13.83
CA VAL A 260 16.04 -20.28 14.97
C VAL A 260 15.51 -19.33 16.07
N ILE A 261 15.06 -18.13 15.69
CA ILE A 261 14.61 -17.10 16.63
C ILE A 261 13.27 -17.45 17.24
N THR A 262 12.30 -17.83 16.41
CA THR A 262 10.92 -18.01 16.87
C THR A 262 10.66 -19.41 17.40
N ARG A 263 11.34 -20.41 16.87
CA ARG A 263 11.07 -21.84 17.13
C ARG A 263 9.58 -22.17 16.98
N SER A 264 8.92 -21.52 16.01
CA SER A 264 7.49 -21.63 15.75
C SER A 264 7.24 -21.78 14.26
N PHE A 265 6.34 -22.67 13.89
CA PHE A 265 5.89 -22.81 12.51
C PHE A 265 4.98 -21.63 12.07
N GLY A 266 4.27 -21.02 13.02
CA GLY A 266 3.31 -19.93 12.79
C GLY A 266 1.88 -20.36 13.08
N ARG A 267 1.32 -19.88 14.21
CA ARG A 267 0.00 -20.29 14.67
C ARG A 267 -1.14 -19.69 13.86
N CYS A 268 -1.01 -18.42 13.47
CA CYS A 268 -2.02 -17.72 12.67
C CYS A 268 -2.23 -18.41 11.31
N ILE A 269 -1.16 -18.89 10.69
CA ILE A 269 -1.26 -19.54 9.37
C ILE A 269 -1.86 -20.94 9.49
N LEU A 270 -1.55 -21.69 10.55
CA LEU A 270 -2.21 -22.95 10.82
C LEU A 270 -3.71 -22.78 10.98
N ALA A 271 -4.15 -21.76 11.75
CA ALA A 271 -5.56 -21.44 11.89
C ALA A 271 -6.21 -21.06 10.54
N PHE A 272 -5.52 -20.28 9.71
CA PHE A 272 -5.99 -19.90 8.37
C PHE A 272 -6.13 -21.13 7.44
N LEU A 273 -5.18 -22.04 7.44
CA LEU A 273 -5.23 -23.27 6.65
C LEU A 273 -6.39 -24.19 7.10
N ILE A 274 -6.64 -24.29 8.40
CA ILE A 274 -7.76 -25.09 8.94
C ILE A 274 -9.12 -24.50 8.53
N ILE A 275 -9.25 -23.17 8.41
CA ILE A 275 -10.50 -22.51 8.00
C ILE A 275 -10.79 -22.69 6.50
N ILE A 276 -9.74 -22.86 5.67
CA ILE A 276 -9.89 -23.03 4.21
C ILE A 276 -10.14 -24.51 3.84
N MET A 277 -9.73 -25.46 4.68
CA MET A 277 -9.98 -26.88 4.48
C MET A 277 -11.41 -27.29 4.93
#